data_9e4d823f9133625fdc0f9eb31662cc43
#
_entry.id   9e4d823f9133625fdc0f9eb31662cc43
#
_cell.length_a   1.000
_cell.length_b   1.000
_cell.length_c   1.000
_cell.angle_alpha   90.00
_cell.angle_beta   90.00
_cell.angle_gamma   90.00
#
_symmetry.space_group_name_H-M   'P 1'
#
loop_
_entity.id
_entity.type
_entity.pdbx_description
1 polymer ?
#
loop_
_entity_poly.entity_id
_entity_poly.type
_entity_poly.pdbx_seq_one_letter_code
_entity_poly.pdbx_strand_id
1 'polypeptide(L)'
;MIDRDFTIELTGMEFHAFHGCLESERKEGNTFVVDFRGKMDAKKAAKTDDLSKTADYSKIYEIVAAEMAKPSNLLENVAARIVDAIEAAGLGFWFVQVRVSKKNPPVGGVCAWSRVTATSRI
;
A
#
# COMPACT_ATOMS: atom_id res chain seq x y z
N MET A 1 10.47 -2.35 28.38
CA MET A 1 10.62 -3.56 27.54
C MET A 1 9.88 -3.36 26.23
N ILE A 2 10.52 -3.69 25.11
CA ILE A 2 9.91 -3.56 23.79
C ILE A 2 9.17 -4.87 23.48
N ASP A 3 7.92 -4.76 23.05
CA ASP A 3 7.19 -5.89 22.52
C ASP A 3 7.85 -6.39 21.24
N ARG A 4 7.57 -7.63 20.88
CA ARG A 4 8.09 -8.21 19.64
C ARG A 4 7.52 -7.53 18.39
N ASP A 5 6.41 -6.80 18.53
CA ASP A 5 5.75 -6.18 17.39
C ASP A 5 6.33 -4.80 17.10
N PHE A 6 6.83 -4.67 15.90
CA PHE A 6 7.21 -3.40 15.33
C PHE A 6 6.25 -3.05 14.21
N THR A 7 5.91 -1.78 14.09
CA THR A 7 5.12 -1.28 12.98
C THR A 7 6.03 -0.56 12.00
N ILE A 8 5.96 -0.98 10.74
CA ILE A 8 6.70 -0.37 9.63
C ILE A 8 5.69 0.30 8.74
N GLU A 9 5.92 1.56 8.41
CA GLU A 9 5.03 2.33 7.56
C GLU A 9 5.77 2.96 6.39
N LEU A 10 5.13 2.95 5.22
CA LEU A 10 5.48 3.83 4.11
C LEU A 10 4.27 4.71 3.86
N THR A 11 4.43 6.01 4.06
CA THR A 11 3.34 6.97 3.96
C THR A 11 3.57 7.93 2.81
N GLY A 12 2.49 8.30 2.12
CA GLY A 12 2.55 9.30 1.08
C GLY A 12 3.24 8.84 -0.20
N MET A 13 3.18 7.56 -0.57
CA MET A 13 3.69 7.08 -1.85
C MET A 13 2.79 7.60 -2.97
N GLU A 14 3.31 8.45 -3.83
CA GLU A 14 2.54 9.15 -4.84
C GLU A 14 2.73 8.51 -6.22
N PHE A 15 1.62 8.27 -6.92
CA PHE A 15 1.61 7.64 -8.25
C PHE A 15 0.64 8.36 -9.17
N HIS A 16 1.03 8.53 -10.42
CA HIS A 16 0.09 8.79 -11.49
C HIS A 16 -0.39 7.44 -12.02
N ALA A 17 -1.70 7.17 -11.93
CA ALA A 17 -2.25 5.87 -12.28
C ALA A 17 -3.62 6.01 -12.93
N PHE A 18 -4.15 4.89 -13.45
CA PHE A 18 -5.32 4.90 -14.34
C PHE A 18 -6.46 4.07 -13.78
N HIS A 19 -6.68 4.16 -12.47
CA HIS A 19 -7.77 3.45 -11.81
C HIS A 19 -9.05 4.26 -11.84
N GLY A 20 -10.15 3.62 -12.20
CA GLY A 20 -11.47 4.23 -12.21
C GLY A 20 -12.40 3.58 -13.22
N CYS A 21 -13.70 3.79 -13.05
CA CYS A 21 -14.72 3.23 -13.94
C CYS A 21 -14.98 4.10 -15.17
N LEU A 22 -14.68 5.40 -15.09
CA LEU A 22 -14.93 6.32 -16.21
C LEU A 22 -13.82 6.21 -17.25
N GLU A 23 -14.20 6.35 -18.51
CA GLU A 23 -13.26 6.32 -19.62
C GLU A 23 -12.17 7.40 -19.48
N SER A 24 -12.55 8.60 -19.05
CA SER A 24 -11.60 9.69 -18.81
C SER A 24 -10.54 9.34 -17.76
N GLU A 25 -10.95 8.64 -16.71
CA GLU A 25 -10.01 8.18 -15.67
C GLU A 25 -9.02 7.16 -16.21
N ARG A 26 -9.47 6.30 -17.13
CA ARG A 26 -8.62 5.26 -17.74
C ARG A 26 -7.66 5.84 -18.77
N LYS A 27 -8.01 6.96 -19.40
CA LYS A 27 -7.18 7.62 -20.41
C LYS A 27 -6.22 8.65 -19.82
N GLU A 28 -6.73 9.53 -18.98
CA GLU A 28 -5.97 10.67 -18.47
C GLU A 28 -5.25 10.35 -17.18
N GLY A 29 -5.81 9.42 -16.40
CA GLY A 29 -5.28 9.07 -15.10
C GLY A 29 -5.57 10.11 -14.05
N ASN A 30 -4.97 9.90 -12.88
CA ASN A 30 -5.12 10.78 -11.73
C ASN A 30 -3.92 10.57 -10.79
N THR A 31 -3.82 11.44 -9.80
CA THR A 31 -2.87 11.28 -8.71
C THR A 31 -3.49 10.38 -7.64
N PHE A 32 -2.75 9.34 -7.29
CA PHE A 32 -3.09 8.43 -6.19
C PHE A 32 -2.00 8.47 -5.15
N VAL A 33 -2.40 8.32 -3.89
CA VAL A 33 -1.47 8.19 -2.78
C VAL A 33 -1.71 6.86 -2.09
N VAL A 34 -0.64 6.10 -1.89
CA VAL A 34 -0.71 4.81 -1.22
C VAL A 34 0.03 4.91 0.10
N ASP A 35 -0.62 4.44 1.16
CA ASP A 35 -0.01 4.32 2.48
C ASP A 35 0.00 2.84 2.87
N PHE A 36 1.14 2.38 3.32
CA PHE A 36 1.34 1.01 3.79
C PHE A 36 1.64 1.02 5.29
N ARG A 37 1.06 0.05 6.00
CA ARG A 37 1.35 -0.20 7.41
C ARG A 37 1.42 -1.69 7.63
N GLY A 38 2.54 -2.16 8.18
CA GLY A 38 2.73 -3.57 8.47
C GLY A 38 3.27 -3.80 9.87
N LYS A 39 2.90 -4.92 10.48
CA LYS A 39 3.43 -5.32 11.79
C LYS A 39 4.17 -6.62 11.66
N MET A 40 5.34 -6.67 12.29
CA MET A 40 6.20 -7.86 12.28
C MET A 40 7.04 -7.93 13.55
N ASP A 41 7.59 -9.10 13.81
CA ASP A 41 8.60 -9.28 14.84
C ASP A 41 9.96 -8.86 14.26
N ALA A 42 10.47 -7.73 14.69
CA ALA A 42 11.78 -7.22 14.26
C ALA A 42 12.77 -7.10 15.42
N LYS A 43 12.61 -7.91 16.47
CA LYS A 43 13.53 -7.90 17.63
C LYS A 43 14.98 -8.19 17.23
N LYS A 44 15.21 -9.15 16.33
CA LYS A 44 16.56 -9.48 15.87
C LYS A 44 17.21 -8.31 15.15
N ALA A 45 16.46 -7.66 14.25
CA ALA A 45 16.96 -6.48 13.56
C ALA A 45 17.28 -5.35 14.53
N ALA A 46 16.40 -5.12 15.51
CA ALA A 46 16.60 -4.11 16.54
C ALA A 46 17.85 -4.36 17.36
N LYS A 47 18.16 -5.64 17.64
CA LYS A 47 19.32 -6.02 18.46
C LYS A 47 20.62 -6.06 17.65
N THR A 48 20.57 -6.54 16.41
CA THR A 48 21.77 -6.80 15.59
C THR A 48 22.08 -5.69 14.58
N ASP A 49 21.14 -4.80 14.34
CA ASP A 49 21.26 -3.74 13.33
C ASP A 49 21.51 -4.30 11.91
N ASP A 50 20.90 -5.45 11.60
CA ASP A 50 21.09 -6.18 10.36
C ASP A 50 19.82 -6.13 9.51
N LEU A 51 19.92 -5.52 8.31
CA LEU A 51 18.80 -5.37 7.37
C LEU A 51 18.18 -6.73 6.99
N SER A 52 18.98 -7.80 6.92
CA SER A 52 18.47 -9.12 6.56
C SER A 52 17.49 -9.71 7.60
N LYS A 53 17.38 -9.10 8.76
CA LYS A 53 16.51 -9.56 9.86
C LYS A 53 15.18 -8.81 9.92
N THR A 54 14.90 -7.94 8.95
CA THR A 54 13.66 -7.17 8.88
C THR A 54 13.18 -7.08 7.43
N ALA A 55 12.02 -6.47 7.23
CA ALA A 55 11.51 -6.19 5.89
C ALA A 55 12.22 -4.96 5.33
N ASP A 56 12.75 -5.08 4.12
CA ASP A 56 13.33 -3.96 3.39
C ASP A 56 12.20 -3.14 2.76
N TYR A 57 12.02 -1.90 3.22
CA TYR A 57 10.93 -1.06 2.73
C TYR A 57 11.04 -0.71 1.23
N SER A 58 12.23 -0.79 0.63
CA SER A 58 12.36 -0.59 -0.81
C SER A 58 11.68 -1.70 -1.60
N LYS A 59 11.65 -2.93 -1.07
CA LYS A 59 10.89 -4.04 -1.64
C LYS A 59 9.38 -3.77 -1.58
N ILE A 60 8.92 -3.21 -0.47
CA ILE A 60 7.50 -2.84 -0.32
C ILE A 60 7.12 -1.81 -1.38
N TYR A 61 7.94 -0.78 -1.56
CA TYR A 61 7.71 0.24 -2.58
C TYR A 61 7.65 -0.36 -3.98
N GLU A 62 8.57 -1.25 -4.33
CA GLU A 62 8.60 -1.92 -5.63
C GLU A 62 7.31 -2.70 -5.90
N ILE A 63 6.82 -3.43 -4.89
CA ILE A 63 5.58 -4.20 -4.99
C ILE A 63 4.39 -3.26 -5.22
N VAL A 64 4.29 -2.20 -4.43
CA VAL A 64 3.21 -1.21 -4.57
C VAL A 64 3.23 -0.57 -5.95
N ALA A 65 4.40 -0.13 -6.41
CA ALA A 65 4.55 0.51 -7.71
C ALA A 65 4.12 -0.42 -8.85
N ALA A 66 4.50 -1.69 -8.79
CA ALA A 66 4.14 -2.68 -9.81
C ALA A 66 2.61 -2.90 -9.89
N GLU A 67 1.94 -2.97 -8.74
CA GLU A 67 0.48 -3.14 -8.71
C GLU A 67 -0.24 -1.85 -9.12
N MET A 68 0.26 -0.70 -8.74
CA MET A 68 -0.34 0.58 -9.13
C MET A 68 -0.28 0.82 -10.64
N ALA A 69 0.71 0.26 -11.33
CA ALA A 69 0.85 0.36 -12.78
C ALA A 69 -0.20 -0.41 -13.57
N LYS A 70 -0.89 -1.37 -12.93
CA LYS A 70 -1.96 -2.17 -13.56
C LYS A 70 -3.31 -1.52 -13.29
N PRO A 71 -4.05 -1.05 -14.30
CA PRO A 71 -5.33 -0.38 -14.09
C PRO A 71 -6.38 -1.29 -13.46
N SER A 72 -7.20 -0.71 -12.56
CA SER A 72 -8.38 -1.36 -11.99
C SER A 72 -9.56 -0.42 -12.08
N ASN A 73 -10.77 -0.96 -12.14
CA ASN A 73 -11.98 -0.14 -12.08
C ASN A 73 -12.21 0.41 -10.67
N LEU A 74 -11.92 -0.38 -9.66
CA LEU A 74 -12.23 -0.07 -8.26
C LEU A 74 -10.95 0.03 -7.42
N LEU A 75 -10.92 0.97 -6.48
CA LEU A 75 -9.82 1.08 -5.51
C LEU A 75 -9.70 -0.15 -4.63
N GLU A 76 -10.83 -0.78 -4.30
CA GLU A 76 -10.87 -2.04 -3.55
C GLU A 76 -10.05 -3.13 -4.24
N ASN A 77 -10.15 -3.21 -5.56
CA ASN A 77 -9.41 -4.21 -6.33
C ASN A 77 -7.90 -3.97 -6.27
N VAL A 78 -7.45 -2.74 -6.51
CA VAL A 78 -6.02 -2.45 -6.46
C VAL A 78 -5.46 -2.58 -5.04
N ALA A 79 -6.21 -2.14 -4.02
CA ALA A 79 -5.79 -2.29 -2.62
C ALA A 79 -5.63 -3.77 -2.25
N ALA A 80 -6.57 -4.61 -2.63
CA ALA A 80 -6.50 -6.06 -2.40
C ALA A 80 -5.31 -6.69 -3.12
N ARG A 81 -5.06 -6.30 -4.37
CA ARG A 81 -3.90 -6.81 -5.12
C ARG A 81 -2.58 -6.45 -4.45
N ILE A 82 -2.47 -5.24 -3.92
CA ILE A 82 -1.26 -4.82 -3.20
C ILE A 82 -1.07 -5.66 -1.93
N VAL A 83 -2.12 -5.84 -1.13
CA VAL A 83 -2.07 -6.68 0.07
C VAL A 83 -1.63 -8.09 -0.29
N ASP A 84 -2.26 -8.71 -1.29
CA ASP A 84 -1.93 -10.06 -1.72
C ASP A 84 -0.48 -10.18 -2.19
N ALA A 85 0.01 -9.19 -2.94
CA ALA A 85 1.38 -9.20 -3.43
C ALA A 85 2.40 -9.06 -2.30
N ILE A 86 2.11 -8.25 -1.29
CA ILE A 86 2.98 -8.11 -0.12
C ILE A 86 3.01 -9.41 0.68
N GLU A 87 1.86 -10.05 0.89
CA GLU A 87 1.80 -11.34 1.58
C GLU A 87 2.56 -12.42 0.81
N ALA A 88 2.39 -12.48 -0.51
CA ALA A 88 3.09 -13.45 -1.36
C ALA A 88 4.61 -13.27 -1.34
N ALA A 89 5.10 -12.07 -1.08
CA ALA A 89 6.53 -11.79 -1.01
C ALA A 89 7.21 -12.38 0.24
N GLY A 90 6.44 -12.81 1.24
CA GLY A 90 6.99 -13.47 2.43
C GLY A 90 7.91 -12.59 3.25
N LEU A 91 7.56 -11.32 3.45
CA LEU A 91 8.40 -10.36 4.15
C LEU A 91 8.33 -10.48 5.69
N GLY A 92 7.47 -11.35 6.21
CA GLY A 92 7.39 -11.61 7.65
C GLY A 92 6.32 -10.82 8.39
N PHE A 93 5.45 -10.10 7.70
CA PHE A 93 4.36 -9.38 8.35
C PHE A 93 3.24 -10.33 8.77
N TRP A 94 2.72 -10.14 9.99
CA TRP A 94 1.49 -10.79 10.44
C TRP A 94 0.27 -9.89 10.32
N PHE A 95 0.48 -8.61 10.05
CA PHE A 95 -0.56 -7.62 9.82
C PHE A 95 -0.11 -6.74 8.64
N VAL A 96 -1.00 -6.54 7.68
CA VAL A 96 -0.76 -5.68 6.52
C VAL A 96 -1.99 -4.81 6.31
N GLN A 97 -1.79 -3.52 6.20
CA GLN A 97 -2.84 -2.57 5.89
C GLN A 97 -2.37 -1.67 4.76
N VAL A 98 -3.20 -1.53 3.73
CA VAL A 98 -2.92 -0.70 2.57
C VAL A 98 -4.08 0.25 2.36
N ARG A 99 -3.78 1.54 2.28
CA ARG A 99 -4.76 2.57 1.97
C ARG A 99 -4.43 3.18 0.62
N VAL A 100 -5.40 3.16 -0.29
CA VAL A 100 -5.29 3.79 -1.61
C VAL A 100 -6.22 4.99 -1.64
N SER A 101 -5.67 6.17 -1.92
CA SER A 101 -6.39 7.43 -1.97
C SER A 101 -6.38 7.98 -3.39
N LYS A 102 -7.55 8.37 -3.91
CA LYS A 102 -7.74 9.02 -5.21
C LYS A 102 -8.00 10.49 -4.99
N LYS A 103 -7.21 11.34 -5.63
CA LYS A 103 -7.35 12.79 -5.54
C LYS A 103 -8.56 13.26 -6.36
N ASN A 104 -9.32 14.21 -5.81
CA ASN A 104 -10.43 14.86 -6.50
C ASN A 104 -11.36 13.86 -7.21
N PRO A 105 -11.98 12.91 -6.48
CA PRO A 105 -12.82 11.90 -7.13
C PRO A 105 -14.04 12.53 -7.79
N PRO A 106 -14.54 11.95 -8.92
CA PRO A 106 -15.66 12.50 -9.66
C PRO A 106 -17.01 12.19 -8.97
N VAL A 107 -17.31 12.92 -7.91
CA VAL A 107 -18.52 12.72 -7.08
C VAL A 107 -19.61 13.75 -7.33
N GLY A 108 -19.40 14.67 -8.29
CA GLY A 108 -20.37 15.73 -8.62
C GLY A 108 -20.29 16.94 -7.70
N GLY A 109 -19.26 17.04 -6.87
CA GLY A 109 -19.02 18.16 -5.97
C GLY A 109 -17.56 18.21 -5.56
N VAL A 110 -17.21 19.11 -4.64
CA VAL A 110 -15.84 19.25 -4.14
C VAL A 110 -15.58 18.17 -3.10
N CYS A 111 -14.64 17.29 -3.39
CA CYS A 111 -14.19 16.26 -2.47
C CYS A 111 -12.68 16.09 -2.67
N ALA A 112 -11.89 16.25 -1.61
CA ALA A 112 -10.43 16.22 -1.73
C ALA A 112 -9.92 14.82 -2.09
N TRP A 113 -10.40 13.80 -1.40
CA TRP A 113 -9.92 12.42 -1.54
C TRP A 113 -11.04 11.41 -1.37
N SER A 114 -10.96 10.33 -2.15
CA SER A 114 -11.70 9.10 -1.88
C SER A 114 -10.67 8.04 -1.48
N ARG A 115 -10.93 7.32 -0.39
CA ARG A 115 -9.97 6.36 0.17
C ARG A 115 -10.60 5.02 0.44
N VAL A 116 -9.82 3.98 0.15
CA VAL A 116 -10.17 2.60 0.49
C VAL A 116 -9.01 2.02 1.31
N THR A 117 -9.31 1.36 2.40
CA THR A 117 -8.32 0.69 3.24
C THR A 117 -8.63 -0.80 3.27
N ALA A 118 -7.64 -1.61 2.88
CA ALA A 118 -7.70 -3.06 2.97
C ALA A 118 -6.76 -3.53 4.08
N THR A 119 -7.24 -4.45 4.91
CA THR A 119 -6.49 -4.97 6.05
C THR A 119 -6.48 -6.50 6.00
N SER A 120 -5.33 -7.09 6.25
CA SER A 120 -5.19 -8.54 6.38
C SER A 120 -4.40 -8.87 7.65
N ARG A 121 -4.84 -9.90 8.34
CA ARG A 121 -4.15 -10.48 9.50
C ARG A 121 -3.80 -11.92 9.19
N ILE A 122 -2.54 -12.24 9.38
CA ILE A 122 -1.99 -13.57 9.04
C ILE A 122 -1.80 -14.39 10.32
#